data_85be8f3fc80314037b2c51805fe09273
#
_entry.id   85be8f3fc80314037b2c51805fe09273
#
_cell.length_a   1.000
_cell.length_b   1.000
_cell.length_c   1.000
_cell.angle_alpha   90.00
_cell.angle_beta   90.00
_cell.angle_gamma   90.00
#
_symmetry.space_group_name_H-M   'P 1'
#
loop_
_entity.id
_entity.type
_entity.pdbx_description
1 polymer ?
#
loop_
_entity_poly.entity_id
_entity_poly.type
_entity_poly.pdbx_seq_one_letter_code
_entity_poly.pdbx_strand_id
1 'polypeptide(L)'
;ACYAADAAAHFCTEASDESEPFRLLLNLFYALSEAKEKPLWLLKAAYELKLCTVCGFMPELGGCTVCGKVTTSVESPDEAFLTGKKYRFSLLESGLVCKDCYAASRALPISGIASENTAFAKDYTRPLSFAALTAARYVAIAPVSRFVSFRLAEEEASDFCALAEEYLLFLAERGFDTLKYYKSLK
;
A
#
# COMPACT_ATOMS: atom_id res chain seq x y z
N ALA A 1 -9.16 -11.84 11.78
CA ALA A 1 -8.10 -12.43 12.62
C ALA A 1 -7.27 -13.46 11.83
N CYS A 2 -7.85 -14.57 11.34
CA CYS A 2 -7.11 -15.67 10.68
C CYS A 2 -6.22 -15.20 9.52
N TYR A 3 -6.75 -14.38 8.62
CA TYR A 3 -5.95 -13.82 7.51
C TYR A 3 -4.74 -12.99 8.00
N ALA A 4 -4.93 -12.19 9.02
CA ALA A 4 -3.82 -11.36 9.54
C ALA A 4 -2.71 -12.24 10.14
N ALA A 5 -3.07 -13.30 10.85
CA ALA A 5 -2.10 -14.25 11.40
C ALA A 5 -1.38 -15.04 10.30
N ASP A 6 -2.11 -15.47 9.26
CA ASP A 6 -1.56 -16.17 8.10
C ASP A 6 -0.56 -15.29 7.32
N ALA A 7 -0.91 -14.02 7.09
CA ALA A 7 -0.01 -13.05 6.47
C ALA A 7 1.23 -12.80 7.33
N ALA A 8 1.08 -12.56 8.64
CA ALA A 8 2.22 -12.39 9.53
C ALA A 8 3.16 -13.61 9.52
N ALA A 9 2.61 -14.81 9.63
CA ALA A 9 3.41 -16.04 9.61
C ALA A 9 4.20 -16.24 8.31
N HIS A 10 3.70 -15.70 7.19
CA HIS A 10 4.41 -15.78 5.90
C HIS A 10 5.62 -14.83 5.84
N PHE A 11 5.48 -13.61 6.40
CA PHE A 11 6.54 -12.60 6.35
C PHE A 11 7.55 -12.71 7.48
N CYS A 12 7.21 -13.35 8.59
CA CYS A 12 8.11 -13.61 9.70
C CYS A 12 8.97 -14.85 9.41
N THR A 13 10.28 -14.71 9.44
CA THR A 13 11.23 -15.81 9.27
C THR A 13 12.00 -16.01 10.58
N GLU A 14 12.41 -17.23 10.89
CA GLU A 14 13.13 -17.57 12.14
C GLU A 14 14.40 -16.75 12.39
N ALA A 15 14.92 -16.05 11.39
CA ALA A 15 16.13 -15.24 11.47
C ALA A 15 15.88 -13.74 11.70
N SER A 16 14.64 -13.28 11.71
CA SER A 16 14.28 -11.87 11.85
C SER A 16 13.88 -11.51 13.29
N ASP A 17 14.03 -10.23 13.65
CA ASP A 17 13.42 -9.72 14.89
C ASP A 17 11.90 -9.61 14.69
N GLU A 18 11.19 -10.63 15.15
CA GLU A 18 9.73 -10.76 15.00
C GLU A 18 8.95 -9.90 16.00
N SER A 19 9.62 -9.12 16.84
CA SER A 19 8.96 -8.33 17.89
C SER A 19 7.98 -7.32 17.34
N GLU A 20 8.32 -6.58 16.29
CA GLU A 20 7.44 -5.57 15.69
C GLU A 20 6.26 -6.17 14.91
N PRO A 21 6.42 -7.18 14.03
CA PRO A 21 5.29 -7.88 13.41
C PRO A 21 4.33 -8.49 14.43
N PHE A 22 4.84 -9.10 15.49
CA PHE A 22 4.02 -9.66 16.55
C PHE A 22 3.25 -8.57 17.32
N ARG A 23 3.91 -7.48 17.67
CA ARG A 23 3.25 -6.31 18.32
C ARG A 23 2.20 -5.70 17.41
N LEU A 24 2.45 -5.63 16.11
CA LEU A 24 1.46 -5.15 15.14
C LEU A 24 0.22 -6.05 15.12
N LEU A 25 0.40 -7.38 15.14
CA LEU A 25 -0.71 -8.34 15.17
C LEU A 25 -1.54 -8.19 16.45
N LEU A 26 -0.89 -8.05 17.61
CA LEU A 26 -1.59 -7.81 18.88
C LEU A 26 -2.38 -6.49 18.87
N ASN A 27 -1.79 -5.40 18.33
CA ASN A 27 -2.48 -4.13 18.20
C ASN A 27 -3.67 -4.21 17.23
N LEU A 28 -3.57 -5.01 16.17
CA LEU A 28 -4.72 -5.27 15.28
C LEU A 28 -5.83 -6.01 16.03
N PHE A 29 -5.50 -7.04 16.81
CA PHE A 29 -6.51 -7.79 17.56
C PHE A 29 -7.19 -6.93 18.61
N TYR A 30 -6.43 -6.06 19.28
CA TYR A 30 -6.99 -5.06 20.17
C TYR A 30 -7.92 -4.10 19.40
N ALA A 31 -7.49 -3.56 18.28
CA ALA A 31 -8.33 -2.67 17.46
C ALA A 31 -9.60 -3.38 16.94
N LEU A 32 -9.54 -4.68 16.66
CA LEU A 32 -10.70 -5.48 16.27
C LEU A 32 -11.67 -5.70 17.43
N SER A 33 -11.19 -5.83 18.66
CA SER A 33 -12.05 -5.97 19.85
C SER A 33 -12.79 -4.68 20.18
N GLU A 34 -12.15 -3.54 19.93
CA GLU A 34 -12.73 -2.19 20.10
C GLU A 34 -13.45 -1.66 18.84
N ALA A 35 -13.64 -2.50 17.82
CA ALA A 35 -14.02 -2.13 16.44
C ALA A 35 -15.42 -1.52 16.26
N LYS A 36 -16.03 -0.94 17.28
CA LYS A 36 -17.25 -0.11 17.15
C LYS A 36 -17.00 1.21 16.41
N GLU A 37 -15.74 1.64 16.33
CA GLU A 37 -15.38 2.98 15.83
C GLU A 37 -14.71 2.98 14.44
N LYS A 38 -14.16 1.84 13.99
CA LYS A 38 -13.40 1.78 12.73
C LYS A 38 -13.87 0.64 11.84
N PRO A 39 -14.07 0.91 10.54
CA PRO A 39 -14.52 -0.12 9.61
C PRO A 39 -13.43 -1.18 9.40
N LEU A 40 -13.86 -2.44 9.24
CA LEU A 40 -12.96 -3.59 9.08
C LEU A 40 -12.03 -3.46 7.85
N TRP A 41 -12.52 -2.82 6.79
CA TRP A 41 -11.71 -2.59 5.58
C TRP A 41 -10.51 -1.69 5.88
N LEU A 42 -10.68 -0.65 6.74
CA LEU A 42 -9.60 0.25 7.13
C LEU A 42 -8.55 -0.47 7.98
N LEU A 43 -9.00 -1.25 8.96
CA LEU A 43 -8.12 -2.04 9.82
C LEU A 43 -7.31 -3.04 8.99
N LYS A 44 -7.95 -3.72 8.03
CA LYS A 44 -7.31 -4.66 7.13
C LYS A 44 -6.22 -3.95 6.29
N ALA A 45 -6.59 -2.90 5.55
CA ALA A 45 -5.66 -2.22 4.65
C ALA A 45 -4.48 -1.58 5.39
N ALA A 46 -4.75 -0.94 6.54
CA ALA A 46 -3.69 -0.39 7.38
C ALA A 46 -2.75 -1.47 7.92
N TYR A 47 -3.29 -2.63 8.32
CA TYR A 47 -2.50 -3.75 8.77
C TYR A 47 -1.60 -4.31 7.66
N GLU A 48 -2.16 -4.55 6.47
CA GLU A 48 -1.43 -5.08 5.31
C GLU A 48 -0.23 -4.21 4.96
N LEU A 49 -0.45 -2.91 4.80
CA LEU A 49 0.62 -1.99 4.46
C LEU A 49 1.65 -1.87 5.60
N LYS A 50 1.19 -1.84 6.87
CA LYS A 50 2.10 -1.77 8.01
C LYS A 50 2.91 -3.04 8.18
N LEU A 51 2.35 -4.22 7.92
CA LEU A 51 3.07 -5.48 7.94
C LEU A 51 4.24 -5.45 6.94
N CYS A 52 3.99 -5.03 5.70
CA CYS A 52 5.06 -4.85 4.71
C CYS A 52 6.19 -3.95 5.26
N THR A 53 5.84 -2.81 5.88
CA THR A 53 6.86 -1.86 6.38
C THR A 53 7.68 -2.41 7.54
N VAL A 54 7.07 -3.10 8.51
CA VAL A 54 7.80 -3.64 9.66
C VAL A 54 8.62 -4.88 9.29
N CYS A 55 8.26 -5.56 8.20
CA CYS A 55 9.06 -6.65 7.64
C CYS A 55 10.16 -6.17 6.66
N GLY A 56 10.43 -4.85 6.58
CA GLY A 56 11.52 -4.29 5.79
C GLY A 56 11.14 -3.88 4.36
N PHE A 57 9.90 -4.05 3.95
CA PHE A 57 9.39 -3.68 2.61
C PHE A 57 8.66 -2.33 2.64
N MET A 58 9.35 -1.30 3.12
CA MET A 58 8.76 0.04 3.18
C MET A 58 8.64 0.65 1.78
N PRO A 59 7.43 1.03 1.32
CA PRO A 59 7.27 1.61 0.00
C PRO A 59 7.81 3.05 -0.06
N GLU A 60 8.41 3.43 -1.21
CA GLU A 60 8.85 4.80 -1.46
C GLU A 60 7.65 5.69 -1.82
N LEU A 61 7.20 6.47 -0.85
CA LEU A 61 6.02 7.34 -0.98
C LEU A 61 6.38 8.84 -0.94
N GLY A 62 7.66 9.20 -0.81
CA GLY A 62 8.13 10.58 -0.70
C GLY A 62 8.21 11.29 -2.05
N GLY A 63 8.48 10.57 -3.12
CA GLY A 63 8.67 11.12 -4.45
C GLY A 63 8.53 10.11 -5.56
N CYS A 64 8.71 10.57 -6.79
CA CYS A 64 8.72 9.70 -7.96
C CYS A 64 10.04 8.91 -8.00
N THR A 65 9.97 7.59 -8.04
CA THR A 65 11.14 6.70 -8.11
C THR A 65 11.99 6.90 -9.37
N VAL A 66 11.40 7.47 -10.43
CA VAL A 66 12.07 7.67 -11.72
C VAL A 66 12.80 9.00 -11.82
N CYS A 67 12.12 10.12 -11.49
CA CYS A 67 12.69 11.46 -11.68
C CYS A 67 13.03 12.17 -10.35
N GLY A 68 12.76 11.55 -9.21
CA GLY A 68 13.01 12.13 -7.90
C GLY A 68 12.10 13.32 -7.53
N LYS A 69 11.14 13.69 -8.39
CA LYS A 69 10.22 14.80 -8.09
C LYS A 69 9.45 14.49 -6.81
N VAL A 70 9.70 15.32 -5.80
CA VAL A 70 9.09 15.18 -4.48
C VAL A 70 7.60 15.46 -4.57
N THR A 71 6.80 14.65 -3.88
CA THR A 71 5.34 14.78 -3.85
C THR A 71 4.86 15.55 -2.63
N THR A 72 5.80 16.14 -1.91
CA THR A 72 5.48 16.96 -0.75
C THR A 72 5.25 18.39 -1.16
N SER A 73 4.10 18.91 -0.94
CA SER A 73 3.98 20.05 -0.06
C SER A 73 2.54 20.20 0.35
N VAL A 74 2.33 20.06 1.64
CA VAL A 74 1.16 20.57 2.33
C VAL A 74 1.00 22.09 2.11
N GLU A 75 2.04 22.77 1.60
CA GLU A 75 2.09 24.25 1.50
C GLU A 75 1.48 24.84 0.24
N SER A 76 1.29 24.10 -0.80
CA SER A 76 0.38 24.45 -1.89
C SER A 76 -0.02 23.15 -2.61
N PRO A 77 -1.18 22.61 -2.31
CA PRO A 77 -1.75 21.58 -3.15
C PRO A 77 -1.93 22.26 -4.51
N ASP A 78 -1.05 21.92 -5.46
CA ASP A 78 -1.29 22.25 -6.86
C ASP A 78 -2.76 21.93 -7.13
N GLU A 79 -3.59 22.89 -7.60
CA GLU A 79 -5.03 22.67 -7.85
C GLU A 79 -5.28 21.43 -8.70
N ALA A 80 -4.32 21.09 -9.52
CA ALA A 80 -4.28 19.83 -10.26
C ALA A 80 -4.13 18.58 -9.37
N PHE A 81 -3.73 18.68 -8.11
CA PHE A 81 -3.66 17.61 -7.12
C PHE A 81 -5.05 17.28 -6.55
N LEU A 82 -5.91 18.28 -6.45
CA LEU A 82 -7.26 18.15 -5.91
C LEU A 82 -8.26 17.55 -6.90
N THR A 83 -7.95 17.54 -8.20
CA THR A 83 -8.90 17.21 -9.25
C THR A 83 -8.65 15.89 -9.97
N GLY A 84 -7.68 15.07 -9.56
CA GLY A 84 -7.47 13.78 -10.23
C GLY A 84 -6.34 12.92 -9.69
N LYS A 85 -6.41 11.62 -9.99
CA LYS A 85 -5.39 10.62 -9.67
C LYS A 85 -4.09 10.95 -10.41
N LYS A 86 -3.17 11.67 -9.77
CA LYS A 86 -1.93 12.15 -10.41
C LYS A 86 -0.77 11.19 -10.32
N TYR A 87 -0.73 10.39 -9.27
CA TYR A 87 0.32 9.42 -9.04
C TYR A 87 -0.16 8.01 -9.30
N ARG A 88 0.78 7.21 -9.70
CA ARG A 88 0.60 5.76 -9.76
C ARG A 88 1.62 5.13 -8.84
N PHE A 89 1.22 4.09 -8.16
CA PHE A 89 2.13 3.25 -7.41
C PHE A 89 2.57 2.09 -8.31
N SER A 90 3.87 1.89 -8.45
CA SER A 90 4.45 0.75 -9.14
C SER A 90 4.77 -0.33 -8.11
N LEU A 91 4.17 -1.51 -8.26
CA LEU A 91 4.47 -2.67 -7.43
C LEU A 91 5.92 -3.12 -7.62
N LEU A 92 6.42 -3.12 -8.86
CA LEU A 92 7.79 -3.53 -9.19
C LEU A 92 8.85 -2.60 -8.61
N GLU A 93 8.61 -1.27 -8.66
CA GLU A 93 9.52 -0.27 -8.09
C GLU A 93 9.29 -0.04 -6.60
N SER A 94 8.26 -0.70 -6.02
CA SER A 94 7.84 -0.48 -4.63
C SER A 94 7.68 1.00 -4.28
N GLY A 95 7.17 1.82 -5.22
CA GLY A 95 7.14 3.26 -5.02
C GLY A 95 6.27 4.03 -6.02
N LEU A 96 6.25 5.36 -5.84
CA LEU A 96 5.43 6.26 -6.65
C LEU A 96 6.08 6.55 -8.00
N VAL A 97 5.23 6.70 -9.02
CA VAL A 97 5.60 7.18 -10.35
C VAL A 97 4.69 8.36 -10.70
N CYS A 98 5.28 9.50 -11.07
CA CYS A 98 4.51 10.65 -11.48
C CYS A 98 3.89 10.46 -12.87
N LYS A 99 2.87 11.28 -13.16
CA LYS A 99 2.13 11.20 -14.44
C LYS A 99 3.06 11.33 -15.65
N ASP A 100 4.04 12.22 -15.58
CA ASP A 100 4.93 12.50 -16.70
C ASP A 100 5.86 11.32 -16.99
N CYS A 101 6.47 10.76 -15.94
CA CYS A 101 7.31 9.56 -16.08
C CYS A 101 6.52 8.35 -16.55
N TYR A 102 5.30 8.16 -16.04
CA TYR A 102 4.43 7.09 -16.50
C TYR A 102 4.01 7.26 -17.97
N ALA A 103 3.67 8.50 -18.40
CA ALA A 103 3.36 8.79 -19.79
C ALA A 103 4.57 8.58 -20.70
N ALA A 104 5.75 9.06 -20.28
CA ALA A 104 6.99 8.89 -21.04
C ALA A 104 7.35 7.41 -21.23
N SER A 105 7.20 6.59 -20.19
CA SER A 105 7.49 5.15 -20.27
C SER A 105 6.59 4.40 -21.27
N ARG A 106 5.37 4.91 -21.50
CA ARG A 106 4.42 4.32 -22.46
C ARG A 106 4.58 4.85 -23.88
N ALA A 107 5.18 6.02 -24.03
CA ALA A 107 5.39 6.67 -25.32
C ALA A 107 6.62 6.12 -26.08
N LEU A 108 7.53 5.45 -25.42
CA LEU A 108 8.70 4.83 -26.05
C LEU A 108 8.29 3.49 -26.67
N PRO A 109 8.24 3.36 -27.99
CA PRO A 109 8.17 2.05 -28.63
C PRO A 109 9.52 1.39 -28.37
N ILE A 110 9.56 0.43 -27.46
CA ILE A 110 10.74 -0.44 -27.32
C ILE A 110 10.82 -1.25 -28.59
N SER A 111 11.68 -0.80 -29.50
CA SER A 111 11.96 -1.48 -30.74
C SER A 111 12.46 -2.91 -30.41
N GLY A 112 11.66 -3.90 -30.69
CA GLY A 112 12.08 -5.28 -30.89
C GLY A 112 11.97 -6.26 -29.72
N ILE A 113 11.65 -5.84 -28.51
CA ILE A 113 11.36 -6.77 -27.40
C ILE A 113 10.10 -6.27 -26.72
N ALA A 114 8.99 -6.93 -26.98
CA ALA A 114 7.81 -6.80 -26.14
C ALA A 114 8.14 -7.38 -24.77
N SER A 115 8.83 -6.60 -23.94
CA SER A 115 9.06 -6.94 -22.56
C SER A 115 7.75 -6.71 -21.81
N GLU A 116 7.02 -7.79 -21.61
CA GLU A 116 5.83 -7.84 -20.74
C GLU A 116 6.16 -7.42 -19.29
N ASN A 117 7.44 -7.21 -18.98
CA ASN A 117 8.01 -6.92 -17.67
C ASN A 117 8.51 -5.47 -17.51
N THR A 118 7.83 -4.48 -18.07
CA THR A 118 8.20 -3.10 -17.73
C THR A 118 7.59 -2.71 -16.38
N ALA A 119 8.38 -2.10 -15.50
CA ALA A 119 7.95 -1.58 -14.20
C ALA A 119 6.71 -0.68 -14.26
N PHE A 120 6.34 -0.24 -15.44
CA PHE A 120 5.21 0.65 -15.74
C PHE A 120 4.08 -0.05 -16.51
N ALA A 121 4.12 -1.37 -16.67
CA ALA A 121 3.01 -2.09 -17.25
C ALA A 121 1.74 -1.83 -16.43
N LYS A 122 0.60 -1.74 -17.11
CA LYS A 122 -0.70 -1.42 -16.49
C LYS A 122 -1.02 -2.37 -15.32
N ASP A 123 -0.61 -3.63 -15.44
CA ASP A 123 -0.91 -4.66 -14.45
C ASP A 123 -0.11 -4.50 -13.16
N TYR A 124 1.04 -3.82 -13.21
CA TYR A 124 1.90 -3.56 -12.04
C TYR A 124 1.80 -2.14 -11.50
N THR A 125 0.89 -1.32 -12.02
CA THR A 125 0.70 0.04 -11.53
C THR A 125 -0.72 0.31 -11.07
N ARG A 126 -0.87 1.01 -9.95
CA ARG A 126 -2.17 1.40 -9.38
C ARG A 126 -2.28 2.91 -9.28
N PRO A 127 -3.41 3.47 -9.70
CA PRO A 127 -3.65 4.89 -9.48
C PRO A 127 -3.88 5.16 -8.00
N LEU A 128 -3.37 6.31 -7.50
CA LEU A 128 -3.57 6.74 -6.13
C LEU A 128 -4.24 8.11 -6.09
N SER A 129 -5.31 8.22 -5.32
CA SER A 129 -5.86 9.50 -4.89
C SER A 129 -4.94 10.16 -3.85
N PHE A 130 -5.09 11.46 -3.68
CA PHE A 130 -4.33 12.19 -2.66
C PHE A 130 -4.61 11.65 -1.24
N ALA A 131 -5.87 11.35 -0.95
CA ALA A 131 -6.26 10.79 0.34
C ALA A 131 -5.65 9.41 0.60
N ALA A 132 -5.67 8.53 -0.41
CA ALA A 132 -5.03 7.21 -0.32
C ALA A 132 -3.52 7.33 -0.12
N LEU A 133 -2.84 8.23 -0.82
CA LEU A 133 -1.41 8.49 -0.65
C LEU A 133 -1.09 9.02 0.75
N THR A 134 -1.89 9.95 1.27
CA THR A 134 -1.72 10.51 2.61
C THR A 134 -1.91 9.44 3.68
N ALA A 135 -2.93 8.60 3.54
CA ALA A 135 -3.17 7.46 4.43
C ALA A 135 -2.00 6.46 4.38
N ALA A 136 -1.53 6.12 3.18
CA ALA A 136 -0.40 5.20 3.01
C ALA A 136 0.89 5.75 3.67
N ARG A 137 1.19 7.02 3.49
CA ARG A 137 2.32 7.70 4.16
C ARG A 137 2.21 7.63 5.68
N TYR A 138 1.03 7.96 6.20
CA TYR A 138 0.79 7.89 7.64
C TYR A 138 1.05 6.48 8.15
N VAL A 139 0.44 5.46 7.55
CA VAL A 139 0.59 4.06 7.97
C VAL A 139 2.04 3.60 7.89
N ALA A 140 2.76 3.96 6.82
CA ALA A 140 4.14 3.57 6.63
C ALA A 140 5.04 4.04 7.79
N ILE A 141 4.91 5.30 8.25
CA ILE A 141 5.79 5.90 9.25
C ILE A 141 5.25 5.81 10.70
N ALA A 142 3.94 5.65 10.88
CA ALA A 142 3.34 5.59 12.22
C ALA A 142 3.91 4.41 13.04
N PRO A 143 4.09 4.56 14.35
CA PRO A 143 4.43 3.41 15.20
C PRO A 143 3.32 2.36 15.17
N VAL A 144 3.66 1.09 15.41
CA VAL A 144 2.70 -0.03 15.38
C VAL A 144 1.52 0.12 16.34
N SER A 145 1.68 0.91 17.42
CA SER A 145 0.60 1.23 18.35
C SER A 145 -0.41 2.26 17.82
N ARG A 146 -0.08 2.96 16.72
CA ARG A 146 -0.89 4.04 16.16
C ARG A 146 -1.17 3.89 14.67
N PHE A 147 -0.89 2.73 14.09
CA PHE A 147 -1.01 2.49 12.64
C PHE A 147 -2.42 2.74 12.08
N VAL A 148 -3.46 2.73 12.93
CA VAL A 148 -4.85 3.02 12.55
C VAL A 148 -5.35 4.37 13.08
N SER A 149 -4.48 5.24 13.63
CA SER A 149 -4.91 6.52 14.22
C SER A 149 -5.11 7.61 13.16
N PHE A 150 -5.76 7.29 12.05
CA PHE A 150 -6.16 8.21 10.99
C PHE A 150 -7.61 7.97 10.59
N ARG A 151 -8.15 8.89 9.80
CA ARG A 151 -9.49 8.78 9.21
C ARG A 151 -9.36 8.85 7.69
N LEU A 152 -10.17 8.05 7.01
CA LEU A 152 -10.29 8.03 5.56
C LEU A 152 -11.76 7.83 5.23
N ALA A 153 -12.32 8.66 4.36
CA ALA A 153 -13.69 8.51 3.92
C ALA A 153 -13.83 7.24 3.06
N GLU A 154 -14.99 6.60 3.11
CA GLU A 154 -15.20 5.33 2.42
C GLU A 154 -15.11 5.49 0.90
N GLU A 155 -15.55 6.64 0.38
CA GLU A 155 -15.48 6.99 -1.03
C GLU A 155 -14.02 7.09 -1.55
N GLU A 156 -13.08 7.43 -0.64
CA GLU A 156 -11.66 7.58 -0.94
C GLU A 156 -10.84 6.34 -0.61
N ALA A 157 -11.46 5.36 0.04
CA ALA A 157 -10.78 4.18 0.58
C ALA A 157 -10.36 3.17 -0.50
N SER A 158 -11.05 3.15 -1.64
CA SER A 158 -10.86 2.14 -2.69
C SER A 158 -9.39 2.01 -3.12
N ASP A 159 -8.74 3.15 -3.41
CA ASP A 159 -7.35 3.15 -3.88
C ASP A 159 -6.38 2.71 -2.77
N PHE A 160 -6.64 3.09 -1.52
CA PHE A 160 -5.81 2.69 -0.37
C PHE A 160 -5.93 1.19 -0.08
N CYS A 161 -7.15 0.66 -0.11
CA CYS A 161 -7.38 -0.77 0.10
C CYS A 161 -6.78 -1.62 -1.01
N ALA A 162 -6.91 -1.18 -2.26
CA ALA A 162 -6.31 -1.87 -3.39
C ALA A 162 -4.78 -1.85 -3.31
N LEU A 163 -4.18 -0.69 -3.02
CA LEU A 163 -2.74 -0.57 -2.84
C LEU A 163 -2.23 -1.54 -1.77
N ALA A 164 -2.81 -1.49 -0.57
CA ALA A 164 -2.33 -2.26 0.56
C ALA A 164 -2.41 -3.77 0.31
N GLU A 165 -3.55 -4.26 -0.19
CA GLU A 165 -3.75 -5.68 -0.50
C GLU A 165 -2.83 -6.15 -1.63
N GLU A 166 -2.79 -5.43 -2.74
CA GLU A 166 -2.01 -5.85 -3.89
C GLU A 166 -0.51 -5.76 -3.64
N TYR A 167 -0.06 -4.77 -2.87
CA TYR A 167 1.34 -4.68 -2.50
C TYR A 167 1.77 -5.83 -1.60
N LEU A 168 0.95 -6.18 -0.59
CA LEU A 168 1.22 -7.33 0.26
C LEU A 168 1.23 -8.64 -0.55
N LEU A 169 0.25 -8.86 -1.44
CA LEU A 169 0.18 -10.06 -2.26
C LEU A 169 1.34 -10.15 -3.27
N PHE A 170 1.76 -9.01 -3.81
CA PHE A 170 2.91 -8.93 -4.70
C PHE A 170 4.20 -9.34 -3.98
N LEU A 171 4.45 -8.81 -2.77
CA LEU A 171 5.62 -9.15 -1.97
C LEU A 171 5.58 -10.58 -1.45
N ALA A 172 4.39 -11.12 -1.16
CA ALA A 172 4.22 -12.50 -0.72
C ALA A 172 4.41 -13.52 -1.85
N GLU A 173 4.38 -13.09 -3.10
CA GLU A 173 4.42 -13.95 -4.31
C GLU A 173 3.35 -15.07 -4.29
N ARG A 174 2.31 -14.90 -3.49
CA ARG A 174 1.23 -15.89 -3.33
C ARG A 174 -0.07 -15.24 -2.88
N GLY A 175 -1.17 -15.95 -3.12
CA GLY A 175 -2.45 -15.67 -2.48
C GLY A 175 -2.60 -16.38 -1.14
N PHE A 176 -3.58 -15.93 -0.33
CA PHE A 176 -3.95 -16.53 0.94
C PHE A 176 -5.38 -17.05 0.88
N ASP A 177 -5.61 -18.32 1.25
CA ASP A 177 -6.97 -18.89 1.27
C ASP A 177 -7.82 -18.23 2.35
N THR A 178 -7.20 -17.81 3.45
CA THR A 178 -7.83 -17.02 4.51
C THR A 178 -8.33 -15.66 4.02
N LEU A 179 -7.64 -15.02 3.04
CA LEU A 179 -8.11 -13.80 2.38
C LEU A 179 -9.30 -14.09 1.45
N LYS A 180 -9.26 -15.19 0.69
CA LYS A 180 -10.40 -15.62 -0.15
C LYS A 180 -11.64 -15.84 0.70
N TYR A 181 -11.47 -16.55 1.83
CA TYR A 181 -12.55 -16.75 2.79
C TYR A 181 -13.09 -15.43 3.34
N TYR A 182 -12.21 -14.52 3.77
CA TYR A 182 -12.63 -13.18 4.22
C TYR A 182 -13.47 -12.45 3.16
N LYS A 183 -13.06 -12.51 1.89
CA LYS A 183 -13.80 -11.89 0.78
C LYS A 183 -15.16 -12.56 0.50
N SER A 184 -15.30 -13.83 0.76
CA SER A 184 -16.58 -14.55 0.59
C SER A 184 -17.62 -14.21 1.66
N LEU A 185 -17.22 -13.56 2.76
CA LEU A 185 -18.14 -13.14 3.83
C LEU A 185 -18.77 -11.74 3.59
N LYS A 186 -18.36 -11.05 2.53
CA LYS A 186 -18.91 -9.75 2.10
C LYS A 186 -20.01 -9.95 1.08
#